data_1bbcb41168c64c752aaaf6ef67e01ae2
#
_entry.id   1bbcb41168c64c752aaaf6ef67e01ae2
#
_cell.length_a   1.000
_cell.length_b   1.000
_cell.length_c   1.000
_cell.angle_alpha   90.00
_cell.angle_beta   90.00
_cell.angle_gamma   90.00
#
_symmetry.space_group_name_H-M   'P 1'
#
loop_
_entity.id
_entity.type
_entity.pdbx_description
1 polymer ?
#
loop_
_entity_poly.entity_id
_entity_poly.type
_entity_poly.pdbx_seq_one_letter_code
_entity_poly.pdbx_strand_id
1 'polypeptide(L)'
;ASGDMSIDEVLRKVTQILNREVKKKNAADKDFARVKNPKTGKFRAGVYKLRIKKKEPLPIPIIDEKQNKDVILKETTTSQSQKTTTNYMGKAGEYAVMSELLFRGYNANNMSVDEGVDIVASKDNVFFFVQVKATELKGNYTAHTQIKVNRFDAFINTQIRYIIVVRCKENNAYKNIFFTFSNSDIEQFKFHKCVNTSDDYIYIKIRFDVDTHKPVLYHENKSLDMSFFMNRFQL
;
A
#
# COMPACT_ATOMS: atom_id res chain seq x y z
N ALA A 1 31.21 -15.16 8.49
CA ALA A 1 30.70 -15.27 9.85
C ALA A 1 30.04 -13.92 10.19
N SER A 2 28.72 -13.81 10.02
CA SER A 2 27.91 -12.72 10.52
C SER A 2 27.64 -13.01 12.00
N GLY A 3 28.43 -12.42 12.89
CA GLY A 3 28.18 -12.55 14.32
C GLY A 3 26.95 -11.76 14.71
N ASP A 4 25.89 -12.45 15.16
CA ASP A 4 24.74 -11.81 15.77
C ASP A 4 25.17 -11.02 17.01
N MET A 5 24.89 -9.72 17.02
CA MET A 5 25.15 -8.87 18.18
C MET A 5 24.25 -9.28 19.35
N SER A 6 24.81 -9.38 20.55
CA SER A 6 24.00 -9.63 21.75
C SER A 6 23.02 -8.47 22.02
N ILE A 7 21.90 -8.77 22.65
CA ILE A 7 20.89 -7.76 23.05
C ILE A 7 21.52 -6.64 23.86
N ASP A 8 22.45 -6.96 24.76
CA ASP A 8 23.15 -5.98 25.61
C ASP A 8 24.05 -5.06 24.77
N GLU A 9 24.67 -5.57 23.73
CA GLU A 9 25.50 -4.76 22.82
C GLU A 9 24.62 -3.82 21.97
N VAL A 10 23.46 -4.27 21.50
CA VAL A 10 22.47 -3.44 20.79
C VAL A 10 21.99 -2.33 21.70
N LEU A 11 21.56 -2.65 22.92
CA LEU A 11 21.08 -1.67 23.90
C LEU A 11 22.16 -0.62 24.23
N ARG A 12 23.41 -1.04 24.37
CA ARG A 12 24.54 -0.14 24.62
C ARG A 12 24.75 0.82 23.45
N LYS A 13 24.73 0.33 22.19
CA LYS A 13 24.89 1.17 20.99
C LYS A 13 23.72 2.16 20.85
N VAL A 14 22.48 1.72 21.04
CA VAL A 14 21.30 2.60 20.99
C VAL A 14 21.40 3.70 22.07
N THR A 15 21.78 3.35 23.29
CA THR A 15 21.96 4.33 24.38
C THR A 15 23.07 5.35 24.06
N GLN A 16 24.17 4.93 23.44
CA GLN A 16 25.25 5.83 23.02
C GLN A 16 24.75 6.82 21.93
N ILE A 17 23.99 6.35 20.95
CA ILE A 17 23.41 7.20 19.89
C ILE A 17 22.46 8.23 20.50
N LEU A 18 21.53 7.81 21.35
CA LEU A 18 20.58 8.72 22.01
C LEU A 18 21.27 9.76 22.90
N ASN A 19 22.33 9.36 23.61
CA ASN A 19 23.12 10.30 24.43
C ASN A 19 23.87 11.31 23.56
N ARG A 20 24.40 10.90 22.39
CA ARG A 20 25.06 11.80 21.43
C ARG A 20 24.09 12.84 20.89
N GLU A 21 22.86 12.41 20.52
CA GLU A 21 21.80 13.31 20.03
C GLU A 21 21.42 14.37 21.07
N VAL A 22 21.24 13.95 22.33
CA VAL A 22 20.89 14.88 23.41
C VAL A 22 22.00 15.90 23.72
N LYS A 23 23.25 15.57 23.42
CA LYS A 23 24.41 16.46 23.65
C LYS A 23 24.66 17.48 22.54
N LYS A 24 23.95 17.44 21.42
CA LYS A 24 24.09 18.47 20.35
C LYS A 24 23.91 19.86 20.96
N LYS A 25 24.79 20.81 20.55
CA LYS A 25 24.85 22.16 21.15
C LYS A 25 23.56 22.94 20.87
N ASN A 26 23.04 22.88 19.65
CA ASN A 26 21.86 23.59 19.26
C ASN A 26 20.59 22.78 19.56
N ALA A 27 19.67 23.38 20.31
CA ALA A 27 18.41 22.72 20.68
C ALA A 27 17.51 22.39 19.46
N ALA A 28 17.64 23.17 18.38
CA ALA A 28 16.90 22.97 17.12
C ALA A 28 17.35 21.69 16.37
N ASP A 29 18.60 21.25 16.59
CA ASP A 29 19.17 20.07 15.92
C ASP A 29 18.95 18.76 16.68
N LYS A 30 18.30 18.83 17.86
CA LYS A 30 18.07 17.65 18.70
C LYS A 30 16.74 16.99 18.31
N ASP A 31 16.81 15.74 17.89
CA ASP A 31 15.62 14.96 17.60
C ASP A 31 15.02 14.32 18.87
N PHE A 32 15.85 14.09 19.90
CA PHE A 32 15.42 13.49 21.15
C PHE A 32 15.75 14.35 22.37
N ALA A 33 14.93 14.26 23.41
CA ALA A 33 15.17 14.87 24.70
C ALA A 33 15.01 13.86 25.83
N ARG A 34 15.87 13.97 26.88
CA ARG A 34 15.67 13.18 28.11
C ARG A 34 14.40 13.60 28.82
N VAL A 35 13.69 12.60 29.34
CA VAL A 35 12.45 12.83 30.11
C VAL A 35 12.80 13.06 31.58
N LYS A 36 12.28 14.14 32.20
CA LYS A 36 12.41 14.41 33.61
C LYS A 36 11.34 13.64 34.40
N ASN A 37 11.71 13.18 35.58
CA ASN A 37 10.74 12.67 36.56
C ASN A 37 9.91 13.85 37.11
N PRO A 38 8.58 13.85 37.01
CA PRO A 38 7.73 14.96 37.44
C PRO A 38 7.80 15.22 38.95
N LYS A 39 8.10 14.18 39.76
CA LYS A 39 8.18 14.30 41.23
C LYS A 39 9.54 14.82 41.70
N THR A 40 10.63 14.45 41.05
CA THR A 40 11.98 14.75 41.54
C THR A 40 12.73 15.77 40.68
N GLY A 41 12.21 16.15 39.52
CA GLY A 41 12.86 17.05 38.56
C GLY A 41 14.12 16.48 37.88
N LYS A 42 14.62 15.32 38.35
CA LYS A 42 15.82 14.68 37.78
C LYS A 42 15.53 13.95 36.49
N PHE A 43 16.51 13.86 35.58
CA PHE A 43 16.35 13.09 34.35
C PHE A 43 16.28 11.59 34.64
N ARG A 44 15.33 10.90 34.01
CA ARG A 44 15.21 9.45 34.05
C ARG A 44 16.29 8.81 33.20
N ALA A 45 17.01 7.82 33.74
CA ALA A 45 17.97 7.06 32.97
C ALA A 45 17.27 6.23 31.89
N GLY A 46 17.80 6.26 30.68
CA GLY A 46 17.27 5.47 29.54
C GLY A 46 15.91 5.90 28.99
N VAL A 47 15.32 7.00 29.49
CA VAL A 47 14.00 7.48 29.01
C VAL A 47 14.17 8.74 28.17
N TYR A 48 13.75 8.64 26.91
CA TYR A 48 13.82 9.71 25.91
C TYR A 48 12.46 9.95 25.28
N LYS A 49 12.22 11.16 24.80
CA LYS A 49 11.06 11.53 23.99
C LYS A 49 11.51 12.16 22.67
N LEU A 50 10.78 11.86 21.61
CA LEU A 50 10.97 12.54 20.32
C LEU A 50 10.56 14.01 20.46
N ARG A 51 11.37 14.92 19.93
CA ARG A 51 11.01 16.33 19.79
C ARG A 51 10.26 16.52 18.50
N ILE A 52 8.97 16.74 18.59
CA ILE A 52 8.17 17.16 17.43
C ILE A 52 8.55 18.62 17.14
N LYS A 53 9.32 18.85 16.07
CA LYS A 53 9.54 20.19 15.55
C LYS A 53 8.16 20.71 15.09
N LYS A 54 7.59 21.71 15.76
CA LYS A 54 6.44 22.41 15.23
C LYS A 54 6.89 23.05 13.90
N LYS A 55 6.45 22.48 12.76
CA LYS A 55 6.48 23.23 11.52
C LYS A 55 5.57 24.44 11.74
N GLU A 56 6.09 25.63 11.53
CA GLU A 56 5.22 26.80 11.39
C GLU A 56 4.20 26.45 10.31
N PRO A 57 2.89 26.71 10.56
CA PRO A 57 1.90 26.51 9.52
C PRO A 57 2.33 27.37 8.33
N LEU A 58 2.48 26.74 7.18
CA LEU A 58 2.68 27.45 5.93
C LEU A 58 1.54 28.51 5.84
N PRO A 59 1.84 29.77 5.53
CA PRO A 59 0.81 30.78 5.38
C PRO A 59 -0.20 30.27 4.35
N ILE A 60 -1.44 30.09 4.79
CA ILE A 60 -2.55 29.79 3.89
C ILE A 60 -2.67 31.00 2.97
N PRO A 61 -2.51 30.86 1.64
CA PRO A 61 -2.73 31.98 0.75
C PRO A 61 -4.18 32.42 0.93
N ILE A 62 -4.36 33.63 1.46
CA ILE A 62 -5.66 34.30 1.49
C ILE A 62 -5.98 34.60 0.03
N ILE A 63 -6.87 33.81 -0.56
CA ILE A 63 -7.41 34.10 -1.90
C ILE A 63 -8.38 35.27 -1.71
N ASP A 64 -7.92 36.48 -2.10
CA ASP A 64 -8.76 37.68 -2.13
C ASP A 64 -9.73 37.52 -3.31
N GLU A 65 -11.02 37.28 -3.03
CA GLU A 65 -12.06 37.04 -4.04
C GLU A 65 -12.35 38.20 -4.98
N LYS A 66 -11.62 39.35 -4.86
CA LYS A 66 -11.90 40.55 -5.62
C LYS A 66 -11.04 40.81 -6.84
N GLN A 67 -10.10 39.95 -7.22
CA GLN A 67 -9.27 40.15 -8.43
C GLN A 67 -9.34 38.99 -9.42
N ASN A 68 -10.52 38.45 -9.65
CA ASN A 68 -10.69 37.40 -10.68
C ASN A 68 -11.53 37.93 -11.86
N LYS A 69 -11.05 39.01 -12.50
CA LYS A 69 -11.38 39.34 -13.88
C LYS A 69 -10.07 39.59 -14.62
N ASP A 70 -9.87 38.80 -15.67
CA ASP A 70 -8.83 38.98 -16.71
C ASP A 70 -7.44 38.37 -16.46
N VAL A 71 -7.34 37.15 -15.90
CA VAL A 71 -6.24 36.26 -16.25
C VAL A 71 -6.80 35.05 -16.99
N ILE A 72 -7.03 35.25 -18.30
CA ILE A 72 -7.10 34.12 -19.23
C ILE A 72 -5.70 33.52 -19.21
N LEU A 73 -5.48 32.55 -18.32
CA LEU A 73 -4.39 31.59 -18.44
C LEU A 73 -4.59 30.93 -19.79
N LYS A 74 -3.76 31.29 -20.77
CA LYS A 74 -3.51 30.45 -21.91
C LYS A 74 -2.99 29.12 -21.32
N GLU A 75 -3.91 28.19 -21.09
CA GLU A 75 -3.56 26.79 -20.90
C GLU A 75 -2.81 26.37 -22.14
N THR A 76 -1.48 26.45 -22.04
CA THR A 76 -0.62 25.67 -22.93
C THR A 76 -0.94 24.23 -22.58
N THR A 77 -1.87 23.64 -23.31
CA THR A 77 -2.21 22.22 -23.30
C THR A 77 -1.00 21.42 -23.75
N THR A 78 0.01 21.34 -22.92
CA THR A 78 0.93 20.21 -22.88
C THR A 78 0.40 19.27 -21.82
N SER A 79 -0.66 18.56 -22.15
CA SER A 79 -1.10 17.38 -21.43
C SER A 79 -0.07 16.26 -21.63
N GLN A 80 1.12 16.44 -21.07
CA GLN A 80 1.92 15.32 -20.65
C GLN A 80 1.21 14.75 -19.40
N SER A 81 0.23 13.88 -19.64
CA SER A 81 -0.19 12.94 -18.61
C SER A 81 1.08 12.18 -18.22
N GLN A 82 1.70 12.56 -17.10
CA GLN A 82 2.82 11.81 -16.55
C GLN A 82 2.30 10.40 -16.31
N LYS A 83 2.62 9.52 -17.23
CA LYS A 83 2.29 8.11 -17.15
C LYS A 83 2.97 7.61 -15.89
N THR A 84 2.19 7.41 -14.82
CA THR A 84 2.69 6.83 -13.58
C THR A 84 3.44 5.57 -13.95
N THR A 85 4.74 5.49 -13.63
CA THR A 85 5.50 4.31 -13.99
C THR A 85 4.89 3.10 -13.29
N THR A 86 4.94 1.94 -13.92
CA THR A 86 4.38 0.69 -13.40
C THR A 86 4.83 0.41 -11.95
N ASN A 87 6.08 0.80 -11.63
CA ASN A 87 6.63 0.64 -10.28
C ASN A 87 5.93 1.50 -9.23
N TYR A 88 5.59 2.75 -9.54
CA TYR A 88 4.85 3.61 -8.59
C TYR A 88 3.42 3.11 -8.39
N MET A 89 2.76 2.66 -9.45
CA MET A 89 1.42 2.09 -9.36
C MET A 89 1.42 0.83 -8.49
N GLY A 90 2.39 -0.08 -8.70
CA GLY A 90 2.56 -1.27 -7.88
C GLY A 90 2.74 -0.93 -6.41
N LYS A 91 3.69 -0.06 -6.09
CA LYS A 91 3.98 0.33 -4.70
C LYS A 91 2.82 1.10 -4.04
N ALA A 92 2.13 1.96 -4.78
CA ALA A 92 0.93 2.64 -4.30
C ALA A 92 -0.20 1.64 -3.97
N GLY A 93 -0.35 0.59 -4.79
CA GLY A 93 -1.29 -0.50 -4.53
C GLY A 93 -0.97 -1.27 -3.24
N GLU A 94 0.30 -1.62 -3.02
CA GLU A 94 0.74 -2.27 -1.78
C GLU A 94 0.40 -1.42 -0.54
N TYR A 95 0.71 -0.12 -0.55
CA TYR A 95 0.38 0.78 0.56
C TYR A 95 -1.14 0.95 0.75
N ALA A 96 -1.93 0.97 -0.33
CA ALA A 96 -3.38 1.02 -0.23
C ALA A 96 -3.94 -0.24 0.44
N VAL A 97 -3.47 -1.42 0.06
CA VAL A 97 -3.86 -2.70 0.68
C VAL A 97 -3.43 -2.75 2.14
N MET A 98 -2.19 -2.36 2.43
CA MET A 98 -1.68 -2.34 3.81
C MET A 98 -2.52 -1.43 4.70
N SER A 99 -2.88 -0.23 4.21
CA SER A 99 -3.75 0.71 4.93
C SER A 99 -5.12 0.10 5.24
N GLU A 100 -5.74 -0.54 4.25
CA GLU A 100 -7.04 -1.20 4.41
C GLU A 100 -6.98 -2.37 5.42
N LEU A 101 -5.91 -3.16 5.40
CA LEU A 101 -5.71 -4.23 6.37
C LEU A 101 -5.54 -3.68 7.80
N LEU A 102 -4.75 -2.64 7.98
CA LEU A 102 -4.56 -1.97 9.28
C LEU A 102 -5.87 -1.41 9.84
N PHE A 103 -6.70 -0.75 9.00
CA PHE A 103 -8.02 -0.26 9.42
C PHE A 103 -8.98 -1.40 9.86
N ARG A 104 -8.79 -2.63 9.36
CA ARG A 104 -9.56 -3.81 9.74
C ARG A 104 -8.95 -4.59 10.90
N GLY A 105 -7.91 -4.04 11.54
CA GLY A 105 -7.28 -4.63 12.72
C GLY A 105 -6.30 -5.77 12.42
N TYR A 106 -5.82 -5.90 11.17
CA TYR A 106 -4.68 -6.75 10.88
C TYR A 106 -3.38 -6.02 11.23
N ASN A 107 -2.40 -6.72 11.77
CA ASN A 107 -1.02 -6.24 11.76
C ASN A 107 -0.44 -6.56 10.37
N ALA A 108 -0.09 -5.53 9.59
CA ALA A 108 0.36 -5.68 8.22
C ALA A 108 1.70 -4.98 8.00
N ASN A 109 2.64 -5.67 7.35
CA ASN A 109 3.98 -5.18 7.06
C ASN A 109 4.40 -5.53 5.63
N ASN A 110 5.04 -4.60 4.95
CA ASN A 110 5.64 -4.84 3.64
C ASN A 110 6.85 -5.77 3.75
N MET A 111 6.97 -6.67 2.77
CA MET A 111 8.20 -7.43 2.57
C MET A 111 9.24 -6.56 1.86
N SER A 112 10.48 -6.61 2.33
CA SER A 112 11.59 -5.84 1.75
C SER A 112 12.17 -6.48 0.49
N VAL A 113 11.95 -7.79 0.29
CA VAL A 113 12.43 -8.54 -0.87
C VAL A 113 11.22 -9.14 -1.58
N ASP A 114 11.11 -8.91 -2.90
CA ASP A 114 10.04 -9.46 -3.74
C ASP A 114 10.35 -10.93 -4.09
N GLU A 115 9.83 -11.82 -3.28
CA GLU A 115 9.79 -13.27 -3.55
C GLU A 115 8.39 -13.75 -3.96
N GLY A 116 7.52 -12.83 -4.36
CA GLY A 116 6.12 -13.12 -4.72
C GLY A 116 5.13 -12.89 -3.58
N VAL A 117 5.60 -12.37 -2.44
CA VAL A 117 4.79 -11.89 -1.32
C VAL A 117 5.15 -10.42 -1.09
N ASP A 118 4.17 -9.55 -1.17
CA ASP A 118 4.35 -8.10 -1.00
C ASP A 118 4.09 -7.66 0.44
N ILE A 119 3.12 -8.31 1.12
CA ILE A 119 2.71 -7.98 2.49
C ILE A 119 2.57 -9.28 3.30
N VAL A 120 3.07 -9.25 4.54
CA VAL A 120 2.72 -10.23 5.57
C VAL A 120 1.72 -9.58 6.52
N ALA A 121 0.55 -10.19 6.66
CA ALA A 121 -0.48 -9.75 7.58
C ALA A 121 -0.75 -10.79 8.65
N SER A 122 -1.14 -10.35 9.85
CA SER A 122 -1.55 -11.26 10.92
C SER A 122 -2.75 -10.72 11.69
N LYS A 123 -3.63 -11.64 12.10
CA LYS A 123 -4.76 -11.34 12.97
C LYS A 123 -5.10 -12.61 13.76
N ASP A 124 -5.40 -12.46 15.04
CA ASP A 124 -5.78 -13.56 15.93
C ASP A 124 -4.79 -14.74 15.90
N ASN A 125 -3.47 -14.42 15.88
CA ASN A 125 -2.35 -15.36 15.77
C ASN A 125 -2.29 -16.18 14.46
N VAL A 126 -3.06 -15.82 13.45
CA VAL A 126 -2.99 -16.39 12.11
C VAL A 126 -2.22 -15.46 11.19
N PHE A 127 -1.29 -16.01 10.39
CA PHE A 127 -0.49 -15.28 9.43
C PHE A 127 -0.99 -15.52 8.01
N PHE A 128 -1.02 -14.46 7.22
CA PHE A 128 -1.42 -14.48 5.82
C PHE A 128 -0.32 -13.83 4.98
N PHE A 129 -0.06 -14.42 3.84
CA PHE A 129 0.79 -13.84 2.82
C PHE A 129 -0.09 -13.15 1.77
N VAL A 130 0.27 -11.95 1.36
CA VAL A 130 -0.52 -11.18 0.40
C VAL A 130 0.36 -10.79 -0.77
N GLN A 131 -0.06 -11.15 -1.99
CA GLN A 131 0.48 -10.62 -3.22
C GLN A 131 -0.47 -9.56 -3.76
N VAL A 132 0.04 -8.38 -4.03
CA VAL A 132 -0.72 -7.24 -4.54
C VAL A 132 -0.47 -7.06 -6.03
N LYS A 133 -1.52 -6.82 -6.78
CA LYS A 133 -1.45 -6.41 -8.18
C LYS A 133 -2.26 -5.14 -8.36
N ALA A 134 -1.63 -4.06 -8.78
CA ALA A 134 -2.30 -2.79 -8.99
C ALA A 134 -2.41 -2.48 -10.49
N THR A 135 -3.57 -2.01 -10.89
CA THR A 135 -3.85 -1.62 -12.27
C THR A 135 -4.82 -0.43 -12.29
N GLU A 136 -4.86 0.27 -13.39
CA GLU A 136 -5.79 1.37 -13.62
C GLU A 136 -6.97 0.90 -14.48
N LEU A 137 -8.17 1.36 -14.15
CA LEU A 137 -9.35 1.14 -14.96
C LEU A 137 -9.23 1.91 -16.26
N LYS A 138 -9.26 1.19 -17.39
CA LYS A 138 -9.18 1.81 -18.72
C LYS A 138 -10.52 2.41 -19.14
N GLY A 139 -10.49 3.30 -20.14
CA GLY A 139 -11.68 3.99 -20.66
C GLY A 139 -12.80 3.08 -21.17
N ASN A 140 -12.50 1.81 -21.51
CA ASN A 140 -13.48 0.79 -21.85
C ASN A 140 -13.99 -0.01 -20.65
N TYR A 141 -13.86 0.52 -19.45
CA TYR A 141 -14.26 -0.09 -18.19
C TYR A 141 -13.60 -1.44 -17.90
N THR A 142 -12.38 -1.65 -18.39
CA THR A 142 -11.63 -2.89 -18.16
C THR A 142 -10.36 -2.65 -17.32
N ALA A 143 -10.05 -3.60 -16.46
CA ALA A 143 -8.81 -3.67 -15.70
C ALA A 143 -8.11 -5.00 -15.98
N HIS A 144 -6.80 -4.95 -16.25
CA HIS A 144 -6.02 -6.12 -16.60
C HIS A 144 -4.81 -6.24 -15.69
N THR A 145 -4.57 -7.44 -15.21
CA THR A 145 -3.36 -7.79 -14.46
C THR A 145 -2.95 -9.24 -14.74
N GLN A 146 -1.81 -9.64 -14.20
CA GLN A 146 -1.29 -10.99 -14.39
C GLN A 146 -0.56 -11.49 -13.14
N ILE A 147 -0.62 -12.81 -12.92
CA ILE A 147 0.10 -13.52 -11.87
C ILE A 147 1.08 -14.46 -12.56
N LYS A 148 2.33 -14.51 -12.12
CA LYS A 148 3.32 -15.46 -12.64
C LYS A 148 2.98 -16.88 -12.20
N VAL A 149 2.92 -17.83 -13.13
CA VAL A 149 2.58 -19.24 -12.85
C VAL A 149 3.55 -19.84 -11.85
N ASN A 150 4.85 -19.66 -12.03
CA ASN A 150 5.86 -20.21 -11.12
C ASN A 150 5.71 -19.68 -9.68
N ARG A 151 5.25 -18.44 -9.49
CA ARG A 151 4.97 -17.88 -8.16
C ARG A 151 3.66 -18.42 -7.60
N PHE A 152 2.65 -18.54 -8.44
CA PHE A 152 1.38 -19.16 -8.04
C PHE A 152 1.58 -20.59 -7.55
N ASP A 153 2.31 -21.41 -8.30
CA ASP A 153 2.58 -22.81 -7.98
C ASP A 153 3.42 -22.94 -6.70
N ALA A 154 4.41 -22.07 -6.49
CA ALA A 154 5.24 -22.05 -5.28
C ALA A 154 4.42 -21.83 -4.00
N PHE A 155 3.28 -21.13 -4.08
CA PHE A 155 2.44 -20.81 -2.94
C PHE A 155 1.11 -21.58 -2.88
N ILE A 156 0.92 -22.61 -3.73
CA ILE A 156 -0.37 -23.31 -3.87
C ILE A 156 -0.89 -23.91 -2.55
N ASN A 157 0.00 -24.31 -1.67
CA ASN A 157 -0.32 -24.91 -0.37
C ASN A 157 -0.19 -23.94 0.80
N THR A 158 -0.08 -22.64 0.55
CA THR A 158 0.09 -21.62 1.58
C THR A 158 -1.16 -20.76 1.75
N GLN A 159 -1.26 -20.07 2.88
CA GLN A 159 -2.33 -19.09 3.11
C GLN A 159 -2.02 -17.77 2.40
N ILE A 160 -1.81 -17.82 1.09
CA ILE A 160 -1.64 -16.63 0.28
C ILE A 160 -2.99 -16.06 -0.17
N ARG A 161 -3.06 -14.74 -0.24
CA ARG A 161 -4.17 -13.98 -0.84
C ARG A 161 -3.63 -13.09 -1.93
N TYR A 162 -4.31 -13.08 -3.04
CA TYR A 162 -4.06 -12.18 -4.15
C TYR A 162 -5.04 -11.02 -4.04
N ILE A 163 -4.53 -9.80 -3.90
CA ILE A 163 -5.37 -8.61 -3.83
C ILE A 163 -5.10 -7.75 -5.06
N ILE A 164 -6.11 -7.64 -5.91
CA ILE A 164 -6.05 -6.75 -7.08
C ILE A 164 -6.61 -5.40 -6.69
N VAL A 165 -5.81 -4.36 -6.89
CA VAL A 165 -6.22 -2.97 -6.71
C VAL A 165 -6.52 -2.36 -8.06
N VAL A 166 -7.77 -2.01 -8.30
CA VAL A 166 -8.19 -1.29 -9.50
C VAL A 166 -8.37 0.18 -9.16
N ARG A 167 -7.49 1.02 -9.68
CA ARG A 167 -7.56 2.47 -9.54
C ARG A 167 -8.55 3.03 -10.54
N CYS A 168 -9.61 3.68 -10.05
CA CYS A 168 -10.66 4.27 -10.88
C CYS A 168 -10.67 5.79 -10.72
N LYS A 169 -10.98 6.51 -11.80
CA LYS A 169 -11.27 7.95 -11.76
C LYS A 169 -12.78 8.13 -11.88
N GLU A 170 -13.38 8.81 -10.90
CA GLU A 170 -14.81 9.10 -10.85
C GLU A 170 -15.02 10.53 -10.36
N ASN A 171 -15.76 11.34 -11.11
CA ASN A 171 -16.06 12.74 -10.76
C ASN A 171 -14.82 13.56 -10.32
N ASN A 172 -13.72 13.50 -11.10
CA ASN A 172 -12.42 14.09 -10.82
C ASN A 172 -11.71 13.60 -9.53
N ALA A 173 -12.27 12.65 -8.82
CA ALA A 173 -11.62 11.96 -7.70
C ALA A 173 -11.11 10.58 -8.12
N TYR A 174 -10.09 10.10 -7.41
CA TYR A 174 -9.62 8.72 -7.59
C TYR A 174 -10.08 7.87 -6.42
N LYS A 175 -10.58 6.67 -6.72
CA LYS A 175 -10.89 5.64 -5.73
C LYS A 175 -10.19 4.33 -6.08
N ASN A 176 -9.99 3.49 -5.09
CA ASN A 176 -9.50 2.13 -5.28
C ASN A 176 -10.64 1.14 -5.06
N ILE A 177 -10.73 0.15 -5.92
CA ILE A 177 -11.58 -1.02 -5.77
C ILE A 177 -10.65 -2.21 -5.57
N PHE A 178 -10.94 -3.05 -4.59
CA PHE A 178 -10.12 -4.19 -4.22
C PHE A 178 -10.84 -5.49 -4.53
N PHE A 179 -10.12 -6.48 -5.07
CA PHE A 179 -10.61 -7.83 -5.26
C PHE A 179 -9.67 -8.79 -4.56
N THR A 180 -10.19 -9.60 -3.65
CA THR A 180 -9.38 -10.54 -2.86
C THR A 180 -9.70 -11.97 -3.24
N PHE A 181 -8.66 -12.74 -3.60
CA PHE A 181 -8.74 -14.14 -4.02
C PHE A 181 -7.80 -15.01 -3.19
N SER A 182 -8.21 -16.24 -2.94
CA SER A 182 -7.34 -17.33 -2.50
C SER A 182 -6.77 -18.10 -3.70
N ASN A 183 -5.82 -19.01 -3.46
CA ASN A 183 -5.37 -19.96 -4.48
C ASN A 183 -6.53 -20.79 -5.03
N SER A 184 -7.42 -21.28 -4.17
CA SER A 184 -8.56 -22.07 -4.59
C SER A 184 -9.53 -21.30 -5.48
N ASP A 185 -9.72 -19.99 -5.24
CA ASP A 185 -10.56 -19.16 -6.11
C ASP A 185 -9.94 -19.06 -7.50
N ILE A 186 -8.63 -18.84 -7.60
CA ILE A 186 -7.92 -18.75 -8.89
C ILE A 186 -7.98 -20.10 -9.62
N GLU A 187 -7.84 -21.23 -8.92
CA GLU A 187 -8.02 -22.55 -9.54
C GLU A 187 -9.46 -22.75 -10.06
N GLN A 188 -10.48 -22.27 -9.34
CA GLN A 188 -11.85 -22.28 -9.84
C GLN A 188 -12.00 -21.40 -11.09
N PHE A 189 -11.36 -20.22 -11.14
CA PHE A 189 -11.38 -19.37 -12.33
C PHE A 189 -10.73 -20.05 -13.54
N LYS A 190 -9.65 -20.80 -13.34
CA LYS A 190 -9.00 -21.62 -14.38
C LYS A 190 -9.93 -22.74 -14.84
N PHE A 191 -10.50 -23.50 -13.91
CA PHE A 191 -11.43 -24.59 -14.20
C PHE A 191 -12.63 -24.13 -15.03
N HIS A 192 -13.23 -22.98 -14.67
CA HIS A 192 -14.35 -22.38 -15.40
C HIS A 192 -13.93 -21.63 -16.68
N LYS A 193 -12.64 -21.61 -17.00
CA LYS A 193 -12.07 -20.89 -18.16
C LYS A 193 -12.40 -19.39 -18.18
N CYS A 194 -12.55 -18.77 -17.00
CA CYS A 194 -12.80 -17.34 -16.86
C CYS A 194 -11.50 -16.50 -16.85
N VAL A 195 -10.35 -17.16 -16.86
CA VAL A 195 -9.02 -16.56 -16.98
C VAL A 195 -8.27 -17.21 -18.12
N ASN A 196 -7.39 -16.45 -18.78
CA ASN A 196 -6.44 -16.97 -19.75
C ASN A 196 -5.17 -17.40 -19.01
N THR A 197 -4.61 -18.55 -19.35
CA THR A 197 -3.37 -19.08 -18.77
C THR A 197 -2.39 -19.39 -19.90
N SER A 198 -1.17 -18.87 -19.78
CA SER A 198 -0.02 -19.30 -20.58
C SER A 198 0.96 -20.05 -19.67
N ASP A 199 2.08 -20.51 -20.22
CA ASP A 199 3.14 -21.17 -19.45
C ASP A 199 3.73 -20.26 -18.36
N ASP A 200 3.74 -18.92 -18.59
CA ASP A 200 4.36 -17.96 -17.68
C ASP A 200 3.36 -17.21 -16.80
N TYR A 201 2.11 -17.01 -17.26
CA TYR A 201 1.18 -16.08 -16.62
C TYR A 201 -0.27 -16.57 -16.61
N ILE A 202 -0.95 -16.27 -15.52
CA ILE A 202 -2.41 -16.28 -15.38
C ILE A 202 -2.89 -14.85 -15.60
N TYR A 203 -3.65 -14.60 -16.66
CA TYR A 203 -4.15 -13.27 -17.02
C TYR A 203 -5.54 -13.07 -16.44
N ILE A 204 -5.69 -12.07 -15.59
CA ILE A 204 -6.94 -11.69 -14.95
C ILE A 204 -7.47 -10.44 -15.63
N LYS A 205 -8.66 -10.53 -16.22
CA LYS A 205 -9.35 -9.43 -16.88
C LYS A 205 -10.68 -9.18 -16.22
N ILE A 206 -10.84 -8.01 -15.60
CA ILE A 206 -12.08 -7.60 -14.95
C ILE A 206 -12.70 -6.49 -15.80
N ARG A 207 -13.96 -6.64 -16.16
CA ARG A 207 -14.77 -5.61 -16.80
C ARG A 207 -15.87 -5.16 -15.86
N PHE A 208 -16.11 -3.87 -15.82
CA PHE A 208 -17.27 -3.33 -15.11
C PHE A 208 -18.37 -3.10 -16.14
N ASP A 209 -19.55 -3.60 -15.83
CA ASP A 209 -20.74 -3.33 -16.63
C ASP A 209 -21.08 -1.83 -16.59
N VAL A 210 -21.41 -1.25 -17.73
CA VAL A 210 -21.56 0.21 -17.87
C VAL A 210 -22.78 0.72 -17.10
N ASP A 211 -23.86 -0.06 -17.09
CA ASP A 211 -25.14 0.37 -16.53
C ASP A 211 -25.24 0.01 -15.03
N THR A 212 -24.81 -1.19 -14.66
CA THR A 212 -24.95 -1.73 -13.31
C THR A 212 -23.71 -1.56 -12.46
N HIS A 213 -22.57 -1.19 -13.05
CA HIS A 213 -21.24 -1.13 -12.45
C HIS A 213 -20.76 -2.45 -11.79
N LYS A 214 -21.41 -3.57 -12.14
CA LYS A 214 -21.03 -4.88 -11.61
C LYS A 214 -19.71 -5.34 -12.22
N PRO A 215 -18.77 -5.78 -11.39
CA PRO A 215 -17.50 -6.33 -11.88
C PRO A 215 -17.70 -7.76 -12.37
N VAL A 216 -17.14 -8.07 -13.52
CA VAL A 216 -17.19 -9.39 -14.16
C VAL A 216 -15.78 -9.81 -14.57
N LEU A 217 -15.32 -10.95 -14.08
CA LEU A 217 -14.15 -11.64 -14.60
C LEU A 217 -14.53 -12.30 -15.93
N TYR A 218 -13.73 -12.11 -16.96
CA TYR A 218 -14.08 -12.65 -18.27
C TYR A 218 -12.88 -13.09 -19.07
N HIS A 219 -13.10 -14.16 -19.84
CA HIS A 219 -12.20 -14.62 -20.88
C HIS A 219 -13.02 -15.25 -22.01
N GLU A 220 -12.82 -14.77 -23.24
CA GLU A 220 -13.64 -15.17 -24.41
C GLU A 220 -15.14 -15.07 -24.11
N ASN A 221 -15.86 -16.20 -24.19
CA ASN A 221 -17.29 -16.29 -23.97
C ASN A 221 -17.66 -16.71 -22.53
N LYS A 222 -16.66 -16.81 -21.63
CA LYS A 222 -16.87 -17.18 -20.23
C LYS A 222 -16.79 -15.94 -19.35
N SER A 223 -17.69 -15.87 -18.39
CA SER A 223 -17.70 -14.77 -17.41
C SER A 223 -18.19 -15.23 -16.04
N LEU A 224 -17.70 -14.55 -15.01
CA LEU A 224 -18.05 -14.80 -13.61
C LEU A 224 -18.28 -13.46 -12.90
N ASP A 225 -19.37 -13.34 -12.15
CA ASP A 225 -19.67 -12.18 -11.31
C ASP A 225 -18.63 -12.08 -10.18
N MET A 226 -17.98 -10.93 -10.09
CA MET A 226 -16.92 -10.66 -9.11
C MET A 226 -17.39 -9.85 -7.92
N SER A 227 -18.68 -9.56 -7.80
CA SER A 227 -19.24 -8.74 -6.72
C SER A 227 -18.94 -9.32 -5.33
N PHE A 228 -18.92 -10.65 -5.22
CA PHE A 228 -18.57 -11.35 -3.98
C PHE A 228 -17.13 -11.06 -3.50
N PHE A 229 -16.20 -10.86 -4.43
CA PHE A 229 -14.76 -10.65 -4.14
C PHE A 229 -14.42 -9.17 -3.93
N MET A 230 -15.35 -8.28 -4.29
CA MET A 230 -15.13 -6.84 -4.28
C MET A 230 -15.11 -6.27 -2.86
N ASN A 231 -14.05 -5.53 -2.52
CA ASN A 231 -13.82 -4.87 -1.23
C ASN A 231 -13.91 -5.80 -0.01
N ARG A 232 -13.70 -7.08 -0.22
CA ARG A 232 -13.69 -8.11 0.81
C ARG A 232 -12.26 -8.40 1.25
N PHE A 233 -11.95 -8.06 2.51
CA PHE A 233 -10.64 -8.26 3.14
C PHE A 233 -10.68 -9.36 4.22
N GLN A 234 -11.44 -10.40 4.01
CA GLN A 234 -11.36 -11.60 4.84
C GLN A 234 -10.20 -12.45 4.31
N LEU A 235 -9.05 -12.40 5.01
CA LEU A 235 -7.86 -13.15 4.67
C LEU A 235 -7.97 -14.60 5.18
#